data_42d8fc761c50951e874aadf9895c126c
#
_entry.id   42d8fc761c50951e874aadf9895c126c
#
_cell.length_a   1.000
_cell.length_b   1.000
_cell.length_c   1.000
_cell.angle_alpha   90.00
_cell.angle_beta   90.00
_cell.angle_gamma   90.00
#
_symmetry.space_group_name_H-M   'P 1'
#
loop_
_entity.id
_entity.type
_entity.pdbx_description
1 polymer ?
#
loop_
_entity_poly.entity_id
_entity_poly.type
_entity_poly.pdbx_seq_one_letter_code
_entity_poly.pdbx_strand_id
1 'polypeptide(L)'
;MTAGLLSRRALTTSLVDLRALEGGIALLASGALRSALEVEPLNLALQDDALRNQVWRQYRQALSALPGPVSLYSLTSPLADEARPIPAPDATASGPAWCDQRFRVQLIAAHQIQRQRHLAVVWARGPSPLPRFGPRGLPGGDRPRAGVGLDHLSRALEAGFSRMGLQARRLDDGSWFSALQACTGGRSGRHPRDFSSWLAPTKVIVEPDSLVLDGRFCRSLQLSGFPRRVAMGWLAPLLLSPPCAVRMVQHVYPQAKLASLGNLRRRIRGFETSLQMDRLRGHRPDQGTRAALSDALELEERVILEEERLFRLGVTVTVETDSRSALEDAWHWACSILAEIGCTATPLTHRQVDGWRSTLPLGVDPLEWSRDMTAGALA
;
A
#
# COMPACT_ATOMS: atom_id res chain seq x y z
N MET A 1 3.21 26.39 -21.41
CA MET A 1 4.22 25.59 -20.66
C MET A 1 4.18 24.19 -21.23
N THR A 2 5.23 23.78 -21.93
CA THR A 2 5.30 22.55 -22.73
C THR A 2 5.37 21.32 -21.82
N ALA A 3 4.32 20.48 -21.88
CA ALA A 3 4.34 19.15 -21.29
C ALA A 3 5.49 18.35 -21.92
N GLY A 4 6.45 17.93 -21.12
CA GLY A 4 7.58 17.14 -21.62
C GLY A 4 7.12 15.75 -22.03
N LEU A 5 7.01 15.50 -23.32
CA LEU A 5 6.76 14.19 -23.89
C LEU A 5 8.00 13.31 -23.66
N LEU A 6 7.94 12.42 -22.67
CA LEU A 6 8.90 11.34 -22.50
C LEU A 6 8.55 10.22 -23.51
N SER A 7 8.84 10.42 -24.77
CA SER A 7 8.62 9.43 -25.82
C SER A 7 9.92 8.70 -26.18
N ARG A 8 10.37 7.79 -25.31
CA ARG A 8 11.32 6.74 -25.71
C ARG A 8 10.99 5.46 -24.94
N ARG A 9 10.84 4.36 -25.68
CA ARG A 9 10.58 3.00 -25.17
C ARG A 9 11.49 2.60 -24.00
N ALA A 10 12.74 3.06 -23.98
CA ALA A 10 13.69 2.85 -22.90
C ALA A 10 13.35 3.57 -21.58
N LEU A 11 12.63 4.70 -21.65
CA LEU A 11 12.22 5.47 -20.48
C LEU A 11 10.94 4.91 -19.83
N THR A 12 10.01 4.39 -20.62
CA THR A 12 8.78 3.80 -20.09
C THR A 12 9.03 2.46 -19.40
N THR A 13 9.97 1.65 -19.89
CA THR A 13 10.37 0.39 -19.22
C THR A 13 11.03 0.61 -17.85
N SER A 14 11.68 1.75 -17.65
CA SER A 14 12.27 2.11 -16.35
C SER A 14 11.23 2.55 -15.30
N LEU A 15 9.98 2.81 -15.70
CA LEU A 15 8.91 3.16 -14.78
C LEU A 15 8.48 1.96 -13.92
N VAL A 16 8.50 0.76 -14.50
CA VAL A 16 8.21 -0.48 -13.76
C VAL A 16 9.54 -1.12 -13.39
N ASP A 17 9.88 -1.06 -12.10
CA ASP A 17 11.16 -1.53 -11.55
C ASP A 17 11.25 -3.08 -11.48
N LEU A 18 10.74 -3.78 -12.49
CA LEU A 18 10.72 -5.24 -12.57
C LEU A 18 11.65 -5.72 -13.69
N ARG A 19 12.66 -6.53 -13.31
CA ARG A 19 13.61 -7.14 -14.26
C ARG A 19 13.21 -8.56 -14.64
N ALA A 20 12.77 -9.35 -13.69
CA ALA A 20 12.35 -10.74 -13.89
C ALA A 20 11.32 -11.15 -12.86
N LEU A 21 10.50 -12.14 -13.21
CA LEU A 21 9.53 -12.78 -12.34
C LEU A 21 9.65 -14.30 -12.59
N GLU A 22 10.07 -15.05 -11.58
CA GLU A 22 10.34 -16.47 -11.70
C GLU A 22 10.10 -17.19 -10.37
N GLY A 23 9.24 -18.21 -10.39
CA GLY A 23 8.92 -19.02 -9.22
C GLY A 23 8.26 -18.23 -8.08
N GLY A 24 7.43 -17.24 -8.40
CA GLY A 24 6.79 -16.36 -7.42
C GLY A 24 7.73 -15.37 -6.74
N ILE A 25 8.91 -15.14 -7.35
CA ILE A 25 9.89 -14.16 -6.87
C ILE A 25 10.11 -13.11 -7.95
N ALA A 26 9.91 -11.85 -7.59
CA ALA A 26 10.22 -10.71 -8.44
C ALA A 26 11.64 -10.20 -8.16
N LEU A 27 12.44 -10.07 -9.22
CA LEU A 27 13.73 -9.42 -9.22
C LEU A 27 13.57 -8.00 -9.74
N LEU A 28 13.86 -7.02 -8.91
CA LEU A 28 13.82 -5.62 -9.29
C LEU A 28 15.09 -5.20 -10.07
N ALA A 29 15.04 -4.07 -10.78
CA ALA A 29 16.19 -3.51 -11.48
C ALA A 29 17.32 -3.15 -10.52
N SER A 30 17.01 -2.81 -9.28
CA SER A 30 17.95 -2.60 -8.18
C SER A 30 18.68 -3.86 -7.72
N GLY A 31 18.29 -5.06 -8.21
CA GLY A 31 18.77 -6.36 -7.75
C GLY A 31 18.06 -6.88 -6.49
N ALA A 32 17.11 -6.17 -5.94
CA ALA A 32 16.34 -6.58 -4.77
C ALA A 32 15.30 -7.64 -5.14
N LEU A 33 15.13 -8.64 -4.26
CA LEU A 33 14.14 -9.70 -4.40
C LEU A 33 12.88 -9.39 -3.61
N ARG A 34 11.72 -9.78 -4.16
CA ARG A 34 10.39 -9.62 -3.57
C ARG A 34 9.62 -10.92 -3.65
N SER A 35 8.74 -11.15 -2.68
CA SER A 35 7.71 -12.18 -2.73
C SER A 35 6.37 -11.56 -2.37
N ALA A 36 5.30 -12.01 -3.01
CA ALA A 36 3.96 -11.48 -2.78
C ALA A 36 3.00 -12.59 -2.33
N LEU A 37 2.12 -12.21 -1.42
CA LEU A 37 1.01 -13.01 -0.93
C LEU A 37 -0.28 -12.31 -1.33
N GLU A 38 -1.24 -13.02 -1.84
CA GLU A 38 -2.62 -12.54 -1.96
C GLU A 38 -3.40 -12.97 -0.73
N VAL A 39 -4.11 -12.03 -0.12
CA VAL A 39 -4.83 -12.22 1.13
C VAL A 39 -6.32 -12.03 0.86
N GLU A 40 -7.13 -13.00 1.23
CA GLU A 40 -8.58 -12.88 1.17
C GLU A 40 -9.08 -12.10 2.38
N PRO A 41 -9.84 -10.99 2.17
CA PRO A 41 -10.31 -10.18 3.28
C PRO A 41 -11.40 -10.88 4.07
N LEU A 42 -11.39 -10.68 5.40
CA LEU A 42 -12.52 -11.03 6.27
C LEU A 42 -13.57 -9.93 6.23
N ASN A 43 -14.83 -10.31 6.08
CA ASN A 43 -15.91 -9.36 6.25
C ASN A 43 -16.19 -9.14 7.75
N LEU A 44 -15.47 -8.19 8.34
CA LEU A 44 -15.60 -7.85 9.75
C LEU A 44 -16.85 -7.00 10.06
N ALA A 45 -17.49 -6.42 9.06
CA ALA A 45 -18.68 -5.59 9.26
C ALA A 45 -19.88 -6.37 9.80
N LEU A 46 -19.95 -7.67 9.45
CA LEU A 46 -21.00 -8.58 9.88
C LEU A 46 -20.65 -9.39 11.15
N GLN A 47 -19.49 -9.16 11.72
CA GLN A 47 -19.01 -9.91 12.88
C GLN A 47 -19.31 -9.16 14.19
N ASP A 48 -19.44 -9.92 15.28
CA ASP A 48 -19.59 -9.36 16.61
C ASP A 48 -18.31 -8.67 17.13
N ASP A 49 -18.46 -7.88 18.18
CA ASP A 49 -17.34 -7.14 18.77
C ASP A 49 -16.28 -8.06 19.38
N ALA A 50 -16.67 -9.25 19.86
CA ALA A 50 -15.74 -10.23 20.45
C ALA A 50 -14.78 -10.75 19.38
N LEU A 51 -15.31 -11.16 18.22
CA LEU A 51 -14.50 -11.62 17.09
C LEU A 51 -13.66 -10.50 16.50
N ARG A 52 -14.24 -9.28 16.34
CA ARG A 52 -13.47 -8.11 15.89
C ARG A 52 -12.26 -7.83 16.80
N ASN A 53 -12.46 -7.83 18.11
CA ASN A 53 -11.41 -7.64 19.10
C ASN A 53 -10.39 -8.79 19.11
N GLN A 54 -10.81 -10.02 18.83
CA GLN A 54 -9.91 -11.16 18.68
C GLN A 54 -9.02 -10.99 17.44
N VAL A 55 -9.60 -10.69 16.28
CA VAL A 55 -8.85 -10.46 15.02
C VAL A 55 -7.87 -9.31 15.21
N TRP A 56 -8.28 -8.20 15.82
CA TRP A 56 -7.41 -7.06 16.11
C TRP A 56 -6.20 -7.46 16.97
N ARG A 57 -6.40 -8.22 18.04
CA ARG A 57 -5.30 -8.69 18.89
C ARG A 57 -4.34 -9.58 18.12
N GLN A 58 -4.87 -10.50 17.31
CA GLN A 58 -4.06 -11.41 16.50
C GLN A 58 -3.28 -10.65 15.41
N TYR A 59 -3.89 -9.65 14.79
CA TYR A 59 -3.23 -8.80 13.78
C TYR A 59 -2.10 -7.99 14.42
N ARG A 60 -2.34 -7.37 15.56
CA ARG A 60 -1.31 -6.67 16.33
C ARG A 60 -0.15 -7.61 16.70
N GLN A 61 -0.44 -8.82 17.11
CA GLN A 61 0.57 -9.82 17.42
C GLN A 61 1.37 -10.25 16.18
N ALA A 62 0.69 -10.47 15.06
CA ALA A 62 1.33 -10.81 13.78
C ALA A 62 2.25 -9.68 13.31
N LEU A 63 1.82 -8.42 13.38
CA LEU A 63 2.65 -7.25 13.08
C LEU A 63 3.86 -7.18 14.01
N SER A 64 3.67 -7.36 15.31
CA SER A 64 4.76 -7.33 16.30
C SER A 64 5.80 -8.40 16.06
N ALA A 65 5.41 -9.54 15.50
CA ALA A 65 6.30 -10.64 15.14
C ALA A 65 6.99 -10.48 13.78
N LEU A 66 6.67 -9.41 13.00
CA LEU A 66 7.26 -9.22 11.67
C LEU A 66 8.79 -9.10 11.75
N PRO A 67 9.54 -9.98 11.08
CA PRO A 67 11.00 -9.94 11.09
C PRO A 67 11.58 -8.91 10.12
N GLY A 68 10.78 -8.36 9.19
CA GLY A 68 11.22 -7.41 8.18
C GLY A 68 10.10 -6.53 7.65
N PRO A 69 10.41 -5.63 6.71
CA PRO A 69 9.43 -4.73 6.13
C PRO A 69 8.42 -5.46 5.24
N VAL A 70 7.20 -4.93 5.22
CA VAL A 70 6.11 -5.39 4.36
C VAL A 70 5.39 -4.20 3.74
N SER A 71 4.94 -4.35 2.51
CA SER A 71 4.00 -3.42 1.88
C SER A 71 2.67 -4.10 1.68
N LEU A 72 1.63 -3.52 2.25
CA LEU A 72 0.25 -3.99 2.15
C LEU A 72 -0.46 -3.17 1.08
N TYR A 73 -0.91 -3.82 0.03
CA TYR A 73 -1.60 -3.21 -1.09
C TYR A 73 -3.08 -3.55 -1.04
N SER A 74 -3.91 -2.55 -1.24
CA SER A 74 -5.33 -2.71 -1.51
C SER A 74 -5.62 -2.10 -2.86
N LEU A 75 -6.04 -2.93 -3.80
CA LEU A 75 -6.31 -2.58 -5.17
C LEU A 75 -7.81 -2.73 -5.40
N THR A 76 -8.48 -1.65 -5.78
CA THR A 76 -9.90 -1.65 -6.10
C THR A 76 -10.09 -1.20 -7.54
N SER A 77 -10.83 -1.95 -8.32
CA SER A 77 -11.15 -1.60 -9.70
C SER A 77 -12.62 -1.87 -9.99
N PRO A 78 -13.27 -1.02 -10.81
CA PRO A 78 -14.62 -1.31 -11.29
C PRO A 78 -14.66 -2.65 -12.04
N LEU A 79 -15.69 -3.44 -11.79
CA LEU A 79 -15.83 -4.76 -12.43
C LEU A 79 -16.22 -4.66 -13.92
N ALA A 80 -16.63 -3.48 -14.39
CA ALA A 80 -17.14 -3.26 -15.74
C ALA A 80 -16.15 -3.66 -16.85
N ASP A 81 -14.84 -3.52 -16.63
CA ASP A 81 -13.83 -3.83 -17.66
C ASP A 81 -13.48 -5.32 -17.78
N GLU A 82 -13.81 -6.14 -16.77
CA GLU A 82 -13.51 -7.58 -16.75
C GLU A 82 -14.77 -8.46 -16.93
N ALA A 83 -15.95 -7.86 -16.92
CA ALA A 83 -17.17 -8.62 -17.06
C ALA A 83 -17.23 -9.23 -18.46
N ARG A 84 -17.08 -10.56 -18.57
CA ARG A 84 -17.64 -11.29 -19.70
C ARG A 84 -19.05 -10.75 -19.92
N PRO A 85 -19.45 -10.46 -21.17
CA PRO A 85 -20.82 -10.05 -21.43
C PRO A 85 -21.74 -11.07 -20.73
N ILE A 86 -22.39 -10.62 -19.66
CA ILE A 86 -23.39 -11.42 -19.00
C ILE A 86 -24.44 -11.62 -20.09
N PRO A 87 -24.77 -12.87 -20.48
CA PRO A 87 -25.74 -13.11 -21.53
C PRO A 87 -26.98 -12.28 -21.22
N ALA A 88 -27.45 -11.52 -22.20
CA ALA A 88 -28.67 -10.77 -22.01
C ALA A 88 -29.75 -11.77 -21.50
N PRO A 89 -30.41 -11.47 -20.39
CA PRO A 89 -31.42 -12.37 -19.88
C PRO A 89 -32.44 -12.61 -21.00
N ASP A 90 -32.74 -13.88 -21.28
CA ASP A 90 -33.78 -14.23 -22.25
C ASP A 90 -35.02 -13.40 -21.93
N ALA A 91 -35.52 -12.69 -22.91
CA ALA A 91 -36.69 -11.81 -22.76
C ALA A 91 -37.94 -12.55 -22.24
N THR A 92 -37.89 -13.88 -22.23
CA THR A 92 -38.95 -14.79 -21.76
C THR A 92 -38.73 -15.30 -20.33
N ALA A 93 -37.57 -15.05 -19.72
CA ALA A 93 -37.29 -15.51 -18.36
C ALA A 93 -38.01 -14.62 -17.34
N SER A 94 -38.93 -15.20 -16.60
CA SER A 94 -39.61 -14.56 -15.48
C SER A 94 -39.31 -15.34 -14.19
N GLY A 95 -38.87 -14.67 -13.13
CA GLY A 95 -38.64 -15.31 -11.84
C GLY A 95 -37.59 -14.60 -10.98
N PRO A 96 -37.43 -15.03 -9.72
CA PRO A 96 -36.48 -14.40 -8.77
C PRO A 96 -35.03 -14.36 -9.28
N ALA A 97 -34.58 -15.41 -9.98
CA ALA A 97 -33.25 -15.49 -10.56
C ALA A 97 -33.00 -14.43 -11.65
N TRP A 98 -34.04 -14.13 -12.46
CA TRP A 98 -33.98 -13.09 -13.47
C TRP A 98 -33.89 -11.69 -12.86
N CYS A 99 -34.66 -11.43 -11.78
CA CYS A 99 -34.57 -10.17 -11.05
C CYS A 99 -33.19 -9.96 -10.43
N ASP A 100 -32.62 -11.01 -9.83
CA ASP A 100 -31.29 -10.96 -9.27
C ASP A 100 -30.21 -10.69 -10.33
N GLN A 101 -30.31 -11.38 -11.48
CA GLN A 101 -29.38 -11.17 -12.59
C GLN A 101 -29.48 -9.75 -13.17
N ARG A 102 -30.71 -9.24 -13.37
CA ARG A 102 -30.93 -7.87 -13.85
C ARG A 102 -30.40 -6.82 -12.87
N PHE A 103 -30.62 -7.04 -11.58
CA PHE A 103 -30.10 -6.17 -10.52
C PHE A 103 -28.56 -6.15 -10.50
N ARG A 104 -27.91 -7.32 -10.62
CA ARG A 104 -26.44 -7.41 -10.71
C ARG A 104 -25.90 -6.67 -11.93
N VAL A 105 -26.53 -6.82 -13.10
CA VAL A 105 -26.13 -6.09 -14.31
C VAL A 105 -26.24 -4.58 -14.10
N GLN A 106 -27.30 -4.10 -13.46
CA GLN A 106 -27.46 -2.69 -13.14
C GLN A 106 -26.40 -2.18 -12.17
N LEU A 107 -26.06 -2.97 -11.12
CA LEU A 107 -25.01 -2.62 -10.17
C LEU A 107 -23.62 -2.56 -10.82
N ILE A 108 -23.34 -3.49 -11.74
CA ILE A 108 -22.08 -3.49 -12.51
C ILE A 108 -22.03 -2.26 -13.42
N ALA A 109 -23.11 -1.99 -14.17
CA ALA A 109 -23.18 -0.83 -15.07
C ALA A 109 -23.08 0.52 -14.31
N ALA A 110 -23.57 0.56 -13.06
CA ALA A 110 -23.44 1.72 -12.19
C ALA A 110 -22.08 1.79 -11.44
N HIS A 111 -21.11 0.95 -11.77
CA HIS A 111 -19.82 0.82 -11.09
C HIS A 111 -19.92 0.58 -9.57
N GLN A 112 -21.04 0.06 -9.10
CA GLN A 112 -21.27 -0.23 -7.67
C GLN A 112 -20.67 -1.57 -7.24
N ILE A 113 -20.37 -2.46 -8.18
CA ILE A 113 -19.62 -3.70 -7.90
C ILE A 113 -18.18 -3.48 -8.29
N GLN A 114 -17.31 -3.68 -7.33
CA GLN A 114 -15.88 -3.52 -7.51
C GLN A 114 -15.15 -4.81 -7.15
N ARG A 115 -14.08 -5.06 -7.87
CA ARG A 115 -13.12 -6.10 -7.52
C ARG A 115 -12.09 -5.51 -6.57
N GLN A 116 -11.92 -6.17 -5.43
CA GLN A 116 -10.86 -5.83 -4.48
C GLN A 116 -9.82 -6.95 -4.45
N ARG A 117 -8.55 -6.57 -4.44
CA ARG A 117 -7.43 -7.48 -4.22
C ARG A 117 -6.54 -6.91 -3.13
N HIS A 118 -6.16 -7.76 -2.20
CA HIS A 118 -5.26 -7.40 -1.13
C HIS A 118 -3.98 -8.21 -1.26
N LEU A 119 -2.85 -7.50 -1.35
CA LEU A 119 -1.55 -8.12 -1.56
C LEU A 119 -0.59 -7.68 -0.47
N ALA A 120 0.17 -8.62 0.07
CA ALA A 120 1.26 -8.34 0.99
C ALA A 120 2.59 -8.67 0.29
N VAL A 121 3.40 -7.64 0.04
CA VAL A 121 4.72 -7.80 -0.60
C VAL A 121 5.80 -7.68 0.47
N VAL A 122 6.63 -8.70 0.57
CA VAL A 122 7.75 -8.76 1.51
C VAL A 122 9.07 -8.64 0.77
N TRP A 123 10.06 -8.08 1.47
CA TRP A 123 11.43 -8.05 0.99
C TRP A 123 12.43 -8.20 2.14
N ALA A 124 13.50 -8.95 1.86
CA ALA A 124 14.66 -8.94 2.72
C ALA A 124 15.54 -7.73 2.36
N ARG A 125 16.06 -7.03 3.36
CA ARG A 125 17.17 -6.10 3.11
C ARG A 125 18.36 -6.95 2.70
N GLY A 126 18.69 -6.92 1.41
CA GLY A 126 19.98 -7.42 0.96
C GLY A 126 21.12 -6.63 1.63
N PRO A 127 22.34 -7.19 1.73
CA PRO A 127 23.49 -6.40 2.11
C PRO A 127 23.54 -5.21 1.16
N SER A 128 23.69 -4.00 1.73
CA SER A 128 23.81 -2.74 0.96
C SER A 128 24.80 -2.96 -0.18
N PRO A 129 24.44 -2.78 -1.44
CA PRO A 129 25.41 -2.89 -2.51
C PRO A 129 26.36 -1.70 -2.37
N LEU A 130 27.52 -1.92 -1.78
CA LEU A 130 28.65 -1.06 -2.09
C LEU A 130 28.84 -1.08 -3.61
N PRO A 131 29.03 0.06 -4.28
CA PRO A 131 29.19 0.10 -5.72
C PRO A 131 30.44 -0.71 -6.10
N ARG A 132 30.25 -1.97 -6.49
CA ARG A 132 31.30 -2.75 -7.14
C ARG A 132 31.27 -2.36 -8.61
N PHE A 133 32.17 -1.47 -8.99
CA PHE A 133 32.52 -1.25 -10.37
C PHE A 133 33.13 -2.55 -10.92
N GLY A 134 32.40 -3.23 -11.79
CA GLY A 134 32.88 -4.42 -12.51
C GLY A 134 31.97 -4.75 -13.68
N PRO A 135 32.51 -5.10 -14.87
CA PRO A 135 31.72 -5.32 -16.05
C PRO A 135 30.98 -6.66 -15.97
N ARG A 136 29.70 -6.63 -16.29
CA ARG A 136 28.85 -7.74 -16.75
C ARG A 136 29.11 -9.11 -16.11
N GLY A 137 28.53 -9.33 -14.95
CA GLY A 137 28.41 -10.67 -14.38
C GLY A 137 27.44 -10.62 -13.21
N LEU A 138 26.34 -11.35 -13.28
CA LEU A 138 25.44 -11.56 -12.15
C LEU A 138 26.24 -12.19 -11.02
N PRO A 139 26.30 -11.64 -9.80
CA PRO A 139 26.97 -12.29 -8.69
C PRO A 139 26.17 -13.54 -8.30
N GLY A 140 26.69 -14.70 -8.69
CA GLY A 140 26.10 -16.01 -8.40
C GLY A 140 26.22 -16.49 -6.93
N GLY A 141 26.70 -15.63 -6.01
CA GLY A 141 27.03 -16.06 -4.64
C GLY A 141 26.00 -15.79 -3.55
N ASP A 142 25.14 -14.76 -3.69
CA ASP A 142 24.24 -14.33 -2.60
C ASP A 142 22.75 -14.67 -2.84
N ARG A 143 22.40 -15.22 -3.99
CA ARG A 143 21.02 -15.65 -4.31
C ARG A 143 20.42 -16.65 -3.31
N PRO A 144 21.13 -17.70 -2.85
CA PRO A 144 20.57 -18.68 -1.93
C PRO A 144 20.20 -18.06 -0.57
N ARG A 145 21.03 -17.17 -0.02
CA ARG A 145 20.81 -16.56 1.32
C ARG A 145 19.67 -15.54 1.32
N ALA A 146 19.59 -14.72 0.28
CA ALA A 146 18.48 -13.74 0.14
C ALA A 146 17.14 -14.44 -0.11
N GLY A 147 17.13 -15.52 -0.88
CA GLY A 147 15.94 -16.34 -1.10
C GLY A 147 15.44 -17.03 0.16
N VAL A 148 16.32 -17.57 0.99
CA VAL A 148 15.96 -18.20 2.28
C VAL A 148 15.36 -17.17 3.25
N GLY A 149 15.94 -15.98 3.34
CA GLY A 149 15.38 -14.90 4.17
C GLY A 149 13.98 -14.45 3.71
N LEU A 150 13.78 -14.36 2.39
CA LEU A 150 12.49 -13.99 1.81
C LEU A 150 11.42 -15.07 2.04
N ASP A 151 11.80 -16.36 1.92
CA ASP A 151 10.91 -17.48 2.19
C ASP A 151 10.49 -17.54 3.66
N HIS A 152 11.42 -17.28 4.57
CA HIS A 152 11.12 -17.18 6.01
C HIS A 152 10.14 -16.04 6.31
N LEU A 153 10.32 -14.86 5.71
CA LEU A 153 9.42 -13.72 5.85
C LEU A 153 8.01 -14.06 5.33
N SER A 154 7.94 -14.68 4.16
CA SER A 154 6.66 -15.07 3.56
C SER A 154 5.91 -16.07 4.43
N ARG A 155 6.58 -17.11 4.94
CA ARG A 155 5.98 -18.10 5.83
C ARG A 155 5.53 -17.50 7.16
N ALA A 156 6.30 -16.57 7.73
CA ALA A 156 5.93 -15.89 8.95
C ALA A 156 4.64 -15.07 8.79
N LEU A 157 4.49 -14.39 7.63
CA LEU A 157 3.27 -13.68 7.29
C LEU A 157 2.08 -14.60 7.02
N GLU A 158 2.28 -15.67 6.24
CA GLU A 158 1.24 -16.69 6.00
C GLU A 158 0.70 -17.26 7.33
N ALA A 159 1.60 -17.64 8.24
CA ALA A 159 1.23 -18.12 9.56
C ALA A 159 0.52 -17.05 10.41
N GLY A 160 0.91 -15.79 10.27
CA GLY A 160 0.24 -14.65 10.90
C GLY A 160 -1.20 -14.49 10.41
N PHE A 161 -1.40 -14.46 9.10
CA PHE A 161 -2.72 -14.36 8.48
C PHE A 161 -3.61 -15.56 8.79
N SER A 162 -3.08 -16.78 8.74
CA SER A 162 -3.83 -18.00 9.08
C SER A 162 -4.35 -17.99 10.51
N ARG A 163 -3.57 -17.48 11.47
CA ARG A 163 -4.03 -17.33 12.88
C ARG A 163 -5.21 -16.37 13.01
N MET A 164 -5.32 -15.39 12.13
CA MET A 164 -6.46 -14.46 12.08
C MET A 164 -7.67 -15.00 11.32
N GLY A 165 -7.58 -16.24 10.80
CA GLY A 165 -8.61 -16.82 9.94
C GLY A 165 -8.60 -16.31 8.51
N LEU A 166 -7.56 -15.53 8.12
CA LEU A 166 -7.39 -15.05 6.77
C LEU A 166 -6.71 -16.12 5.91
N GLN A 167 -7.24 -16.34 4.71
CA GLN A 167 -6.57 -17.15 3.72
C GLN A 167 -5.52 -16.29 3.00
N ALA A 168 -4.27 -16.73 3.04
CA ALA A 168 -3.18 -16.09 2.33
C ALA A 168 -2.48 -17.13 1.46
N ARG A 169 -2.26 -16.81 0.19
CA ARG A 169 -1.55 -17.66 -0.76
C ARG A 169 -0.43 -16.89 -1.44
N ARG A 170 0.69 -17.56 -1.66
CA ARG A 170 1.76 -16.97 -2.49
C ARG A 170 1.30 -16.81 -3.92
N LEU A 171 1.63 -15.67 -4.50
CA LEU A 171 1.40 -15.44 -5.91
C LEU A 171 2.40 -16.24 -6.75
N ASP A 172 1.89 -16.96 -7.74
CA ASP A 172 2.68 -17.45 -8.84
C ASP A 172 3.00 -16.35 -9.85
N ASP A 173 3.87 -16.63 -10.80
CA ASP A 173 4.29 -15.65 -11.80
C ASP A 173 3.12 -15.08 -12.59
N GLY A 174 2.14 -15.92 -12.96
CA GLY A 174 0.96 -15.51 -13.72
C GLY A 174 0.04 -14.61 -12.94
N SER A 175 -0.27 -14.97 -11.72
CA SER A 175 -1.15 -14.19 -10.82
C SER A 175 -0.53 -12.85 -10.45
N TRP A 176 0.79 -12.82 -10.21
CA TRP A 176 1.49 -11.57 -9.91
C TRP A 176 1.60 -10.67 -11.14
N PHE A 177 1.93 -11.25 -12.30
CA PHE A 177 1.93 -10.52 -13.56
C PHE A 177 0.56 -9.90 -13.85
N SER A 178 -0.53 -10.66 -13.67
CA SER A 178 -1.91 -10.15 -13.81
C SER A 178 -2.21 -9.00 -12.86
N ALA A 179 -1.74 -9.05 -11.60
CA ALA A 179 -1.90 -7.95 -10.65
C ALA A 179 -1.17 -6.68 -11.09
N LEU A 180 0.05 -6.82 -11.58
CA LEU A 180 0.84 -5.71 -12.11
C LEU A 180 0.20 -5.13 -13.39
N GLN A 181 -0.26 -6.01 -14.28
CA GLN A 181 -0.92 -5.60 -15.52
C GLN A 181 -2.19 -4.79 -15.25
N ALA A 182 -3.00 -5.21 -14.28
CA ALA A 182 -4.18 -4.45 -13.86
C ALA A 182 -3.82 -3.03 -13.37
N CYS A 183 -2.65 -2.86 -12.74
CA CYS A 183 -2.18 -1.56 -12.25
C CYS A 183 -1.54 -0.69 -13.34
N THR A 184 -0.93 -1.28 -14.36
CA THR A 184 -0.18 -0.55 -15.39
C THR A 184 -0.96 -0.33 -16.68
N GLY A 185 -2.06 -1.07 -16.87
CA GLY A 185 -2.83 -1.08 -18.13
C GLY A 185 -2.09 -1.74 -19.29
N GLY A 186 -1.08 -2.55 -18.98
CA GLY A 186 -0.26 -3.23 -19.96
C GLY A 186 -1.07 -4.15 -20.90
N ARG A 187 -0.46 -4.52 -22.02
CA ARG A 187 -1.10 -5.35 -23.06
C ARG A 187 -1.49 -6.73 -22.53
N SER A 188 -2.72 -7.16 -22.85
CA SER A 188 -3.17 -8.52 -22.60
C SER A 188 -2.45 -9.49 -23.53
N GLY A 189 -1.82 -10.56 -22.98
CA GLY A 189 -1.13 -11.56 -23.80
C GLY A 189 -0.33 -12.59 -23.00
N ARG A 190 0.17 -13.63 -23.67
CA ARG A 190 1.03 -14.67 -23.07
C ARG A 190 2.33 -14.08 -22.52
N HIS A 191 2.82 -14.65 -21.43
CA HIS A 191 4.09 -14.31 -20.76
C HIS A 191 5.25 -14.05 -21.73
N PRO A 192 5.75 -12.82 -21.83
CA PRO A 192 6.92 -12.52 -22.64
C PRO A 192 8.22 -12.78 -21.88
N ARG A 193 9.31 -12.96 -22.60
CA ARG A 193 10.66 -13.03 -22.03
C ARG A 193 11.14 -11.70 -21.43
N ASP A 194 10.48 -10.58 -21.79
CA ASP A 194 10.79 -9.24 -21.29
C ASP A 194 9.55 -8.64 -20.61
N PHE A 195 9.43 -8.89 -19.31
CA PHE A 195 8.31 -8.46 -18.48
C PHE A 195 8.17 -6.94 -18.42
N SER A 196 9.28 -6.20 -18.38
CA SER A 196 9.25 -4.76 -18.24
C SER A 196 8.63 -4.07 -19.45
N SER A 197 8.89 -4.56 -20.65
CA SER A 197 8.33 -3.99 -21.88
C SER A 197 6.82 -4.22 -22.05
N TRP A 198 6.29 -5.28 -21.43
CA TRP A 198 4.85 -5.61 -21.48
C TRP A 198 4.05 -4.89 -20.41
N LEU A 199 4.66 -4.66 -19.26
CA LEU A 199 4.03 -3.96 -18.15
C LEU A 199 4.14 -2.43 -18.29
N ALA A 200 5.15 -1.95 -19.05
CA ALA A 200 5.35 -0.53 -19.21
C ALA A 200 4.25 0.09 -20.09
N PRO A 201 3.69 1.24 -19.67
CA PRO A 201 2.79 2.01 -20.50
C PRO A 201 3.47 2.43 -21.80
N THR A 202 2.73 2.43 -22.91
CA THR A 202 3.26 2.82 -24.21
C THR A 202 3.44 4.35 -24.31
N LYS A 203 2.50 5.09 -23.73
CA LYS A 203 2.49 6.55 -23.71
C LYS A 203 2.35 7.05 -22.28
N VAL A 204 3.30 7.89 -21.88
CA VAL A 204 3.31 8.51 -20.55
C VAL A 204 3.41 10.02 -20.72
N ILE A 205 2.47 10.74 -20.12
CA ILE A 205 2.51 12.20 -19.99
C ILE A 205 2.60 12.51 -18.51
N VAL A 206 3.64 13.23 -18.12
CA VAL A 206 3.87 13.65 -16.74
C VAL A 206 3.47 15.11 -16.63
N GLU A 207 2.48 15.37 -15.78
CA GLU A 207 2.06 16.72 -15.41
C GLU A 207 2.48 16.99 -13.94
N PRO A 208 2.49 18.25 -13.50
CA PRO A 208 2.89 18.55 -12.13
C PRO A 208 2.08 17.83 -11.07
N ASP A 209 0.79 17.61 -11.30
CA ASP A 209 -0.19 17.09 -10.36
C ASP A 209 -0.87 15.80 -10.80
N SER A 210 -0.55 15.28 -11.99
CA SER A 210 -1.17 14.07 -12.55
C SER A 210 -0.24 13.33 -13.51
N LEU A 211 -0.62 12.08 -13.84
CA LEU A 211 -0.03 11.26 -14.88
C LEU A 211 -1.11 10.84 -15.87
N VAL A 212 -0.76 10.78 -17.15
CA VAL A 212 -1.61 10.13 -18.15
C VAL A 212 -0.84 8.93 -18.72
N LEU A 213 -1.39 7.76 -18.54
CA LEU A 213 -0.81 6.46 -18.91
C LEU A 213 -1.74 5.76 -19.90
N ASP A 214 -1.34 5.72 -21.19
CA ASP A 214 -2.13 5.13 -22.28
C ASP A 214 -3.60 5.62 -22.35
N GLY A 215 -3.82 6.91 -22.01
CA GLY A 215 -5.13 7.54 -22.01
C GLY A 215 -5.87 7.52 -20.67
N ARG A 216 -5.36 6.80 -19.66
CA ARG A 216 -5.91 6.81 -18.29
C ARG A 216 -5.24 7.90 -17.45
N PHE A 217 -6.04 8.61 -16.69
CA PHE A 217 -5.61 9.73 -15.85
C PHE A 217 -5.41 9.24 -14.42
N CYS A 218 -4.23 9.46 -13.87
CA CYS A 218 -3.86 9.04 -12.52
C CYS A 218 -3.40 10.24 -11.70
N ARG A 219 -3.80 10.29 -10.41
CA ARG A 219 -3.28 11.24 -9.44
C ARG A 219 -2.96 10.53 -8.14
N SER A 220 -1.78 10.81 -7.60
CA SER A 220 -1.29 10.20 -6.37
C SER A 220 -1.20 11.23 -5.25
N LEU A 221 -1.52 10.79 -4.05
CA LEU A 221 -1.37 11.54 -2.81
C LEU A 221 -0.67 10.69 -1.75
N GLN A 222 -0.10 11.36 -0.77
CA GLN A 222 0.47 10.73 0.40
C GLN A 222 -0.20 11.24 1.68
N LEU A 223 -0.45 10.35 2.62
CA LEU A 223 -0.94 10.76 3.93
C LEU A 223 0.21 11.38 4.73
N SER A 224 0.05 12.64 5.12
CA SER A 224 1.02 13.41 5.91
C SER A 224 0.60 13.57 7.37
N GLY A 225 -0.70 13.50 7.67
CA GLY A 225 -1.27 13.52 9.01
C GLY A 225 -2.16 12.33 9.26
N PHE A 226 -2.12 11.82 10.49
CA PHE A 226 -2.92 10.69 10.94
C PHE A 226 -3.77 11.11 12.13
N PRO A 227 -4.96 10.55 12.32
CA PRO A 227 -5.78 10.83 13.49
C PRO A 227 -5.05 10.37 14.76
N ARG A 228 -5.29 11.06 15.86
CA ARG A 228 -4.67 10.74 17.16
C ARG A 228 -5.10 9.37 17.69
N ARG A 229 -6.31 8.95 17.36
CA ARG A 229 -6.88 7.64 17.68
C ARG A 229 -7.44 7.04 16.40
N VAL A 230 -7.10 5.82 16.13
CA VAL A 230 -7.59 5.05 14.98
C VAL A 230 -8.42 3.86 15.47
N ALA A 231 -9.47 3.54 14.74
CA ALA A 231 -10.24 2.32 14.91
C ALA A 231 -9.81 1.29 13.88
N MET A 232 -10.11 0.02 14.12
CA MET A 232 -9.88 -1.04 13.15
C MET A 232 -10.52 -0.69 11.80
N GLY A 233 -9.77 -0.87 10.71
CA GLY A 233 -10.26 -0.60 9.36
C GLY A 233 -10.47 0.89 9.05
N TRP A 234 -9.82 1.81 9.75
CA TRP A 234 -9.97 3.26 9.58
C TRP A 234 -9.76 3.77 8.15
N LEU A 235 -8.98 3.06 7.33
CA LEU A 235 -8.80 3.35 5.90
C LEU A 235 -9.83 2.66 4.98
N ALA A 236 -10.68 1.79 5.54
CA ALA A 236 -11.67 1.08 4.75
C ALA A 236 -12.62 1.99 3.94
N PRO A 237 -13.04 3.17 4.41
CA PRO A 237 -13.90 4.07 3.62
C PRO A 237 -13.34 4.42 2.23
N LEU A 238 -12.01 4.47 2.07
CA LEU A 238 -11.37 4.68 0.76
C LEU A 238 -11.53 3.50 -0.21
N LEU A 239 -11.91 2.33 0.29
CA LEU A 239 -11.92 1.09 -0.48
C LEU A 239 -13.34 0.49 -0.64
N LEU A 240 -14.29 0.91 0.20
CA LEU A 240 -15.62 0.27 0.25
C LEU A 240 -16.48 0.55 -0.96
N SER A 241 -16.46 1.76 -1.50
CA SER A 241 -17.27 2.12 -2.69
C SER A 241 -16.66 3.33 -3.40
N PRO A 242 -15.41 3.23 -3.88
CA PRO A 242 -14.81 4.33 -4.60
C PRO A 242 -15.48 4.54 -5.96
N PRO A 243 -15.61 5.79 -6.43
CA PRO A 243 -16.20 6.10 -7.74
C PRO A 243 -15.30 5.74 -8.92
N CYS A 244 -14.06 5.32 -8.64
CA CYS A 244 -13.03 5.04 -9.62
C CYS A 244 -12.13 3.89 -9.17
N ALA A 245 -11.14 3.54 -9.98
CA ALA A 245 -10.10 2.62 -9.54
C ALA A 245 -9.20 3.31 -8.49
N VAL A 246 -8.99 2.64 -7.35
CA VAL A 246 -8.15 3.12 -6.24
C VAL A 246 -7.09 2.09 -5.92
N ARG A 247 -5.85 2.56 -5.82
CA ARG A 247 -4.73 1.77 -5.33
C ARG A 247 -4.19 2.43 -4.08
N MET A 248 -4.16 1.69 -2.99
CA MET A 248 -3.58 2.13 -1.72
C MET A 248 -2.45 1.19 -1.34
N VAL A 249 -1.36 1.76 -0.87
CA VAL A 249 -0.26 1.00 -0.27
C VAL A 249 0.04 1.53 1.12
N GLN A 250 0.30 0.60 2.03
CA GLN A 250 0.84 0.86 3.36
C GLN A 250 2.22 0.22 3.42
N HIS A 251 3.27 1.04 3.43
CA HIS A 251 4.65 0.59 3.63
C HIS A 251 4.94 0.53 5.13
N VAL A 252 5.11 -0.66 5.65
CA VAL A 252 5.28 -0.93 7.08
C VAL A 252 6.71 -1.37 7.34
N TYR A 253 7.46 -0.57 8.09
CA TYR A 253 8.85 -0.81 8.45
C TYR A 253 8.96 -1.07 9.94
N PRO A 254 9.13 -2.33 10.39
CA PRO A 254 9.38 -2.61 11.80
C PRO A 254 10.63 -1.91 12.31
N GLN A 255 10.51 -1.23 13.44
CA GLN A 255 11.66 -0.59 14.08
C GLN A 255 12.33 -1.53 15.08
N ALA A 256 13.66 -1.44 15.19
CA ALA A 256 14.40 -2.12 16.24
C ALA A 256 14.10 -1.46 17.60
N LYS A 257 13.86 -2.26 18.65
CA LYS A 257 13.51 -1.79 20.00
C LYS A 257 14.45 -0.69 20.52
N LEU A 258 15.77 -0.91 20.39
CA LEU A 258 16.76 0.07 20.85
C LEU A 258 16.68 1.40 20.09
N ALA A 259 16.47 1.36 18.78
CA ALA A 259 16.30 2.56 17.96
C ALA A 259 15.02 3.32 18.32
N SER A 260 13.92 2.58 18.53
CA SER A 260 12.62 3.13 18.97
C SER A 260 12.74 3.84 20.31
N LEU A 261 13.35 3.19 21.31
CA LEU A 261 13.59 3.77 22.64
C LEU A 261 14.50 5.00 22.56
N GLY A 262 15.57 4.95 21.75
CA GLY A 262 16.47 6.08 21.56
C GLY A 262 15.76 7.32 20.97
N ASN A 263 14.89 7.11 19.98
CA ASN A 263 14.10 8.18 19.37
C ASN A 263 13.06 8.73 20.35
N LEU A 264 12.37 7.85 21.06
CA LEU A 264 11.33 8.20 22.02
C LEU A 264 11.90 9.03 23.17
N ARG A 265 13.00 8.59 23.78
CA ARG A 265 13.74 9.33 24.83
C ARG A 265 14.23 10.70 24.37
N ARG A 266 14.64 10.83 23.11
CA ARG A 266 15.01 12.13 22.54
C ARG A 266 13.82 13.07 22.46
N ARG A 267 12.63 12.56 22.06
CA ARG A 267 11.39 13.33 22.03
C ARG A 267 10.93 13.74 23.45
N ILE A 268 10.98 12.80 24.41
CA ILE A 268 10.64 13.06 25.81
C ILE A 268 11.49 14.21 26.36
N ARG A 269 12.82 14.13 26.20
CA ARG A 269 13.73 15.22 26.61
C ARG A 269 13.41 16.56 25.93
N GLY A 270 13.03 16.54 24.66
CA GLY A 270 12.59 17.74 23.95
C GLY A 270 11.34 18.37 24.57
N PHE A 271 10.34 17.57 24.91
CA PHE A 271 9.13 18.07 25.59
C PHE A 271 9.42 18.59 26.99
N GLU A 272 10.24 17.89 27.79
CA GLU A 272 10.67 18.32 29.13
C GLU A 272 11.40 19.66 29.07
N THR A 273 12.34 19.80 28.12
CA THR A 273 13.09 21.06 27.91
C THR A 273 12.15 22.19 27.52
N SER A 274 11.20 21.95 26.62
CA SER A 274 10.23 22.98 26.21
C SER A 274 9.38 23.45 27.40
N LEU A 275 8.85 22.52 28.19
CA LEU A 275 8.05 22.85 29.38
C LEU A 275 8.88 23.58 30.46
N GLN A 276 10.15 23.24 30.59
CA GLN A 276 11.05 23.93 31.51
C GLN A 276 11.33 25.36 31.04
N MET A 277 11.57 25.57 29.75
CA MET A 277 11.78 26.90 29.18
C MET A 277 10.55 27.81 29.32
N ASP A 278 9.34 27.28 29.12
CA ASP A 278 8.10 28.02 29.34
C ASP A 278 7.98 28.49 30.78
N ARG A 279 8.32 27.62 31.75
CA ARG A 279 8.33 27.98 33.18
C ARG A 279 9.34 29.08 33.49
N LEU A 280 10.56 28.97 32.95
CA LEU A 280 11.60 29.98 33.16
C LEU A 280 11.26 31.35 32.57
N ARG A 281 10.49 31.37 31.49
CA ARG A 281 9.98 32.57 30.81
C ARG A 281 8.72 33.14 31.47
N GLY A 282 8.20 32.49 32.51
CA GLY A 282 6.93 32.90 33.14
C GLY A 282 5.68 32.61 32.29
N HIS A 283 5.84 31.84 31.23
CA HIS A 283 4.72 31.46 30.40
C HIS A 283 3.96 30.26 31.00
N ARG A 284 2.65 30.25 30.77
CA ARG A 284 1.86 29.05 31.12
C ARG A 284 2.28 27.89 30.22
N PRO A 285 2.70 26.75 30.80
CA PRO A 285 3.10 25.59 30.02
C PRO A 285 2.01 25.14 29.07
N ASP A 286 2.37 24.88 27.81
CA ASP A 286 1.42 24.42 26.79
C ASP A 286 0.82 23.06 27.17
N GLN A 287 -0.52 22.99 27.17
CA GLN A 287 -1.24 21.77 27.50
C GLN A 287 -1.03 20.66 26.47
N GLY A 288 -0.85 21.03 25.19
CA GLY A 288 -0.55 20.08 24.13
C GLY A 288 0.79 19.37 24.35
N THR A 289 1.83 20.13 24.72
CA THR A 289 3.16 19.60 25.05
C THR A 289 3.13 18.70 26.29
N ARG A 290 2.33 19.04 27.31
CA ARG A 290 2.15 18.19 28.49
C ARG A 290 1.49 16.85 28.14
N ALA A 291 0.39 16.89 27.35
CA ALA A 291 -0.29 15.69 26.89
C ALA A 291 0.64 14.81 26.02
N ALA A 292 1.43 15.44 25.13
CA ALA A 292 2.39 14.73 24.30
C ALA A 292 3.52 14.08 25.12
N LEU A 293 3.96 14.72 26.20
CA LEU A 293 4.93 14.15 27.14
C LEU A 293 4.37 12.93 27.86
N SER A 294 3.14 13.03 28.38
CA SER A 294 2.46 11.94 29.08
C SER A 294 2.27 10.73 28.14
N ASP A 295 1.77 10.97 26.92
CA ASP A 295 1.59 9.92 25.90
C ASP A 295 2.94 9.26 25.53
N ALA A 296 4.02 10.05 25.48
CA ALA A 296 5.36 9.55 25.13
C ALA A 296 5.98 8.69 26.25
N LEU A 297 5.78 9.06 27.51
CA LEU A 297 6.22 8.28 28.68
C LEU A 297 5.46 6.94 28.78
N GLU A 298 4.14 6.96 28.64
CA GLU A 298 3.33 5.74 28.59
C GLU A 298 3.78 4.80 27.46
N LEU A 299 4.04 5.37 26.28
CA LEU A 299 4.52 4.59 25.15
C LEU A 299 5.92 4.00 25.41
N GLU A 300 6.82 4.76 26.05
CA GLU A 300 8.16 4.26 26.43
C GLU A 300 8.04 3.03 27.35
N GLU A 301 7.20 3.10 28.37
CA GLU A 301 6.95 2.01 29.30
C GLU A 301 6.45 0.77 28.57
N ARG A 302 5.43 0.90 27.70
CA ARG A 302 4.87 -0.20 26.91
C ARG A 302 5.89 -0.83 25.94
N VAL A 303 6.79 -0.03 25.37
CA VAL A 303 7.87 -0.55 24.52
C VAL A 303 8.94 -1.29 25.35
N ILE A 304 9.26 -0.80 26.54
CA ILE A 304 10.18 -1.48 27.47
C ILE A 304 9.64 -2.85 27.89
N LEU A 305 8.35 -2.91 28.26
CA LEU A 305 7.65 -4.12 28.68
C LEU A 305 7.34 -5.09 27.54
N GLU A 306 7.71 -4.75 26.29
CA GLU A 306 7.42 -5.53 25.07
C GLU A 306 5.93 -5.68 24.75
N GLU A 307 5.09 -4.86 25.35
CA GLU A 307 3.65 -4.83 25.07
C GLU A 307 3.32 -4.11 23.76
N GLU A 308 4.27 -3.29 23.29
CA GLU A 308 4.09 -2.52 22.06
C GLU A 308 5.37 -2.51 21.22
N ARG A 309 5.19 -2.45 19.90
CA ARG A 309 6.27 -2.28 18.93
C ARG A 309 6.01 -1.07 18.04
N LEU A 310 7.05 -0.33 17.73
CA LEU A 310 6.96 0.81 16.81
C LEU A 310 7.30 0.41 15.38
N PHE A 311 6.61 1.05 14.48
CA PHE A 311 6.77 0.92 13.04
C PHE A 311 6.87 2.30 12.41
N ARG A 312 7.54 2.40 11.28
CA ARG A 312 7.36 3.54 10.39
C ARG A 312 6.33 3.15 9.35
N LEU A 313 5.28 3.94 9.21
CA LEU A 313 4.19 3.75 8.25
C LEU A 313 4.22 4.87 7.21
N GLY A 314 4.31 4.49 5.94
CA GLY A 314 4.03 5.35 4.80
C GLY A 314 2.74 4.89 4.12
N VAL A 315 1.83 5.81 3.82
CA VAL A 315 0.58 5.48 3.10
C VAL A 315 0.47 6.36 1.87
N THR A 316 0.38 5.70 0.72
CA THR A 316 0.19 6.37 -0.58
C THR A 316 -1.07 5.85 -1.24
N VAL A 317 -1.84 6.75 -1.82
CA VAL A 317 -3.07 6.44 -2.55
C VAL A 317 -2.95 6.99 -3.95
N THR A 318 -3.34 6.19 -4.95
CA THR A 318 -3.48 6.62 -6.35
C THR A 318 -4.91 6.37 -6.79
N VAL A 319 -5.57 7.41 -7.29
CA VAL A 319 -6.86 7.33 -7.98
C VAL A 319 -6.64 7.30 -9.48
N GLU A 320 -7.44 6.54 -10.21
CA GLU A 320 -7.32 6.36 -11.65
C GLU A 320 -8.68 6.41 -12.33
N THR A 321 -8.78 7.14 -13.44
CA THR A 321 -10.01 7.41 -14.19
C THR A 321 -9.74 7.49 -15.69
N ASP A 322 -10.81 7.44 -16.50
CA ASP A 322 -10.73 7.51 -17.96
C ASP A 322 -10.78 8.95 -18.52
N SER A 323 -11.08 9.95 -17.68
CA SER A 323 -11.15 11.34 -18.09
C SER A 323 -10.59 12.28 -17.04
N ARG A 324 -10.17 13.48 -17.48
CA ARG A 324 -9.65 14.51 -16.58
C ARG A 324 -10.73 15.03 -15.62
N SER A 325 -11.96 15.22 -16.10
CA SER A 325 -13.06 15.67 -15.22
C SER A 325 -13.35 14.65 -14.13
N ALA A 326 -13.44 13.36 -14.49
CA ALA A 326 -13.61 12.30 -13.51
C ALA A 326 -12.43 12.21 -12.52
N LEU A 327 -11.21 12.56 -12.96
CA LEU A 327 -10.04 12.62 -12.07
C LEU A 327 -10.18 13.70 -11.00
N GLU A 328 -10.70 14.87 -11.34
CA GLU A 328 -10.95 15.94 -10.37
C GLU A 328 -12.04 15.53 -9.36
N ASP A 329 -13.12 14.91 -9.84
CA ASP A 329 -14.18 14.40 -8.96
C ASP A 329 -13.66 13.31 -8.01
N ALA A 330 -12.88 12.35 -8.53
CA ALA A 330 -12.24 11.30 -7.74
C ALA A 330 -11.23 11.85 -6.72
N TRP A 331 -10.50 12.89 -7.09
CA TRP A 331 -9.58 13.59 -6.20
C TRP A 331 -10.31 14.25 -5.03
N HIS A 332 -11.36 15.01 -5.31
CA HIS A 332 -12.19 15.65 -4.29
C HIS A 332 -12.84 14.64 -3.36
N TRP A 333 -13.36 13.54 -3.93
CA TRP A 333 -13.89 12.43 -3.16
C TRP A 333 -12.84 11.85 -2.20
N ALA A 334 -11.64 11.52 -2.70
CA ALA A 334 -10.57 10.96 -1.87
C ALA A 334 -10.15 11.90 -0.74
N CYS A 335 -10.00 13.19 -1.03
CA CYS A 335 -9.68 14.21 -0.02
C CYS A 335 -10.78 14.36 1.03
N SER A 336 -12.06 14.30 0.64
CA SER A 336 -13.19 14.38 1.56
C SER A 336 -13.22 13.20 2.52
N ILE A 337 -13.09 11.97 2.00
CA ILE A 337 -13.02 10.77 2.84
C ILE A 337 -11.84 10.83 3.82
N LEU A 338 -10.66 11.26 3.35
CA LEU A 338 -9.49 11.40 4.22
C LEU A 338 -9.71 12.44 5.32
N ALA A 339 -10.36 13.56 5.01
CA ALA A 339 -10.70 14.58 5.99
C ALA A 339 -11.71 14.07 7.03
N GLU A 340 -12.73 13.31 6.62
CA GLU A 340 -13.72 12.68 7.51
C GLU A 340 -13.07 11.76 8.54
N ILE A 341 -12.09 10.97 8.12
CA ILE A 341 -11.34 10.06 9.02
C ILE A 341 -10.22 10.77 9.79
N GLY A 342 -10.12 12.10 9.67
CA GLY A 342 -9.12 12.91 10.37
C GLY A 342 -7.70 12.79 9.83
N CYS A 343 -7.53 12.40 8.57
CA CYS A 343 -6.25 12.36 7.90
C CYS A 343 -5.95 13.63 7.12
N THR A 344 -4.69 14.01 7.06
CA THR A 344 -4.21 15.05 6.16
C THR A 344 -3.53 14.39 4.96
N ALA A 345 -3.98 14.74 3.77
CA ALA A 345 -3.37 14.31 2.52
C ALA A 345 -2.48 15.41 1.94
N THR A 346 -1.33 15.02 1.41
CA THR A 346 -0.42 15.90 0.68
C THR A 346 -0.38 15.48 -0.78
N PRO A 347 -0.75 16.36 -1.73
CA PRO A 347 -0.60 16.08 -3.14
C PRO A 347 0.89 15.92 -3.49
N LEU A 348 1.19 14.94 -4.33
CA LEU A 348 2.57 14.66 -4.76
C LEU A 348 2.94 15.53 -5.98
N THR A 349 2.86 16.85 -5.83
CA THR A 349 3.21 17.77 -6.90
C THR A 349 4.64 17.56 -7.38
N HIS A 350 4.83 17.40 -8.70
CA HIS A 350 6.09 17.04 -9.36
C HIS A 350 6.67 15.66 -8.99
N ARG A 351 5.96 14.85 -8.17
CA ARG A 351 6.35 13.50 -7.76
C ARG A 351 5.29 12.44 -8.08
N GLN A 352 4.43 12.71 -9.06
CA GLN A 352 3.35 11.81 -9.43
C GLN A 352 3.85 10.44 -9.89
N VAL A 353 4.98 10.39 -10.59
CA VAL A 353 5.64 9.15 -10.99
C VAL A 353 6.05 8.32 -9.78
N ASP A 354 6.62 8.95 -8.75
CA ASP A 354 7.02 8.28 -7.51
C ASP A 354 5.80 7.72 -6.76
N GLY A 355 4.73 8.51 -6.67
CA GLY A 355 3.47 8.08 -6.07
C GLY A 355 2.86 6.89 -6.78
N TRP A 356 2.77 6.94 -8.10
CA TRP A 356 2.26 5.85 -8.92
C TRP A 356 3.11 4.57 -8.76
N ARG A 357 4.45 4.70 -8.81
CA ARG A 357 5.38 3.57 -8.60
C ARG A 357 5.24 2.95 -7.21
N SER A 358 5.02 3.77 -6.18
CA SER A 358 4.79 3.31 -4.81
C SER A 358 3.56 2.39 -4.73
N THR A 359 2.50 2.69 -5.49
CA THR A 359 1.25 1.90 -5.49
C THR A 359 1.27 0.68 -6.41
N LEU A 360 2.36 0.42 -7.13
CA LEU A 360 2.54 -0.85 -7.83
C LEU A 360 2.92 -1.96 -6.83
N PRO A 361 2.34 -3.17 -6.91
CA PRO A 361 2.60 -4.25 -5.96
C PRO A 361 3.99 -4.89 -6.14
N LEU A 362 5.03 -4.06 -6.03
CA LEU A 362 6.45 -4.42 -6.13
C LEU A 362 7.23 -4.14 -4.84
N GLY A 363 6.58 -3.60 -3.79
CA GLY A 363 7.26 -3.26 -2.54
C GLY A 363 8.33 -2.17 -2.73
N VAL A 364 8.10 -1.21 -3.62
CA VAL A 364 9.00 -0.09 -3.88
C VAL A 364 8.41 1.16 -3.23
N ASP A 365 9.19 1.83 -2.39
CA ASP A 365 8.81 3.10 -1.74
C ASP A 365 9.79 4.21 -2.14
N PRO A 366 9.56 4.87 -3.29
CA PRO A 366 10.43 5.95 -3.75
C PRO A 366 10.20 7.26 -3.01
N LEU A 367 9.14 7.36 -2.22
CA LEU A 367 8.78 8.55 -1.46
C LEU A 367 9.55 8.63 -0.16
N GLU A 368 9.87 7.47 0.46
CA GLU A 368 10.59 7.32 1.73
C GLU A 368 10.00 8.13 2.90
N TRP A 369 8.77 8.61 2.73
CA TRP A 369 8.10 9.37 3.77
C TRP A 369 7.30 8.43 4.67
N SER A 370 7.51 8.56 5.98
CA SER A 370 6.85 7.68 6.95
C SER A 370 6.69 8.36 8.31
N ARG A 371 5.69 7.90 9.07
CA ARG A 371 5.44 8.31 10.45
C ARG A 371 5.59 7.14 11.40
N ASP A 372 6.01 7.43 12.63
CA ASP A 372 6.04 6.44 13.70
C ASP A 372 4.61 6.10 14.12
N MET A 373 4.28 4.80 14.11
CA MET A 373 2.99 4.25 14.50
C MET A 373 3.20 3.05 15.42
N THR A 374 2.26 2.82 16.32
CA THR A 374 2.25 1.62 17.16
C THR A 374 1.62 0.44 16.41
N ALA A 375 1.90 -0.79 16.83
CA ALA A 375 1.23 -1.97 16.28
C ALA A 375 -0.29 -1.88 16.46
N GLY A 376 -0.75 -1.32 17.59
CA GLY A 376 -2.17 -1.12 17.85
C GLY A 376 -2.85 -0.11 16.91
N ALA A 377 -2.09 0.87 16.39
CA ALA A 377 -2.62 1.86 15.45
C ALA A 377 -2.56 1.38 13.98
N LEU A 378 -1.74 0.36 13.69
CA LEU A 378 -1.68 -0.28 12.37
C LEU A 378 -2.76 -1.35 12.20
N ALA A 379 -3.20 -1.96 13.31
CA ALA A 379 -4.25 -2.97 13.35
C ALA A 379 -5.64 -2.33 13.32
#